data_239131a11c8d3beda2b3f784893b8d5c
#
_entry.id   239131a11c8d3beda2b3f784893b8d5c
#
_cell.length_a   1.000
_cell.length_b   1.000
_cell.length_c   1.000
_cell.angle_alpha   90.00
_cell.angle_beta   90.00
_cell.angle_gamma   90.00
#
_symmetry.space_group_name_H-M   'P 1'
#
loop_
_entity.id
_entity.type
_entity.pdbx_description
1 polymer ?
#
loop_
_entity_poly.entity_id
_entity_poly.type
_entity_poly.pdbx_seq_one_letter_code
_entity_poly.pdbx_strand_id
1 'polypeptide(L)'
;MGKLDDRAAYREWLEYLRALRSDKASDTLSTVERRRRLARLEKNPVEWIRFFFAEFCRYPFTPFHRAAIRRITENAEWYEVLSWSRELAKSTVVFMSVMYLVATRRKRNVLLISNSHTNAERLLEPYKTAFERNSLLKAYYGDLREIGKWKADEFSLTTGATFRAIGAMESPRGTRKDAVRPDTVLVDDFDTDEDCRNPDTVKKKWEWFENALYPTRSVSEDLLVVFCGNIIAGDCCVRRAGQKADNWDVVNIRDARGRSTWPEKNTEERIRRIEEKISTKAFQQEYMNNPISEGEVIKEVVWGECPPLSKLRFAVAYGDPAPSNSKNKASSYKALFLVGYYDGRFYVYTGFLDHVTNDEFVEWYYALRERVGTGIQLYNYIENNTLQDPFYEQVFIPMFAAKGAVKGFIGIIPDTRCKPPKFERIEGNLEPLIRQGRLVLNAAERGNPHLKRLEEQFLLLNRAMKSPADGPDCVEGAVWILNQRISTLAADALTIGSRPRNTKRY
;
A
#
# COMPACT_ATOMS: atom_id res chain seq x y z
N MET A 1 13.24 16.67 10.85
CA MET A 1 13.22 15.35 10.18
C MET A 1 13.92 15.33 8.81
N GLY A 2 13.93 16.38 8.00
CA GLY A 2 14.46 16.37 6.62
C GLY A 2 15.95 16.07 6.37
N LYS A 3 16.87 16.35 7.30
CA LYS A 3 18.33 16.22 7.04
C LYS A 3 18.92 14.80 7.17
N LEU A 4 18.25 13.88 7.83
CA LEU A 4 18.69 12.48 7.95
C LEU A 4 18.21 11.63 6.77
N ASP A 5 17.00 11.90 6.27
CA ASP A 5 16.45 11.25 5.08
C ASP A 5 17.23 11.64 3.83
N ASP A 6 17.62 12.90 3.69
CA ASP A 6 18.46 13.37 2.59
C ASP A 6 19.84 12.66 2.53
N ARG A 7 20.42 12.32 3.68
CA ARG A 7 21.71 11.62 3.72
C ARG A 7 21.62 10.13 3.38
N ALA A 8 20.49 9.49 3.67
CA ALA A 8 20.26 8.10 3.31
C ALA A 8 19.98 8.00 1.80
N ALA A 9 19.08 8.83 1.27
CA ALA A 9 18.78 8.93 -0.15
C ALA A 9 20.03 9.29 -0.98
N TYR A 10 20.87 10.20 -0.49
CA TYR A 10 22.12 10.56 -1.13
C TYR A 10 23.14 9.39 -1.14
N ARG A 11 23.19 8.58 -0.08
CA ARG A 11 24.05 7.37 -0.04
C ARG A 11 23.57 6.31 -1.02
N GLU A 12 22.26 6.01 -1.06
CA GLU A 12 21.68 5.10 -2.04
C GLU A 12 21.95 5.57 -3.48
N TRP A 13 21.80 6.86 -3.71
CA TRP A 13 22.10 7.46 -5.02
C TRP A 13 23.59 7.34 -5.40
N LEU A 14 24.51 7.54 -4.45
CA LEU A 14 25.95 7.32 -4.68
C LEU A 14 26.28 5.84 -4.93
N GLU A 15 25.64 4.91 -4.23
CA GLU A 15 25.79 3.48 -4.49
C GLU A 15 25.22 3.10 -5.86
N TYR A 16 24.09 3.66 -6.24
CA TYR A 16 23.52 3.53 -7.57
C TYR A 16 24.48 4.02 -8.66
N LEU A 17 25.06 5.21 -8.49
CA LEU A 17 26.06 5.73 -9.43
C LEU A 17 27.36 4.91 -9.42
N ARG A 18 27.75 4.31 -8.30
CA ARG A 18 28.89 3.38 -8.24
C ARG A 18 28.61 2.09 -8.98
N ALA A 19 27.39 1.57 -8.90
CA ALA A 19 26.97 0.38 -9.64
C ALA A 19 26.97 0.61 -11.16
N LEU A 20 26.77 1.84 -11.62
CA LEU A 20 26.90 2.22 -13.03
C LEU A 20 28.37 2.19 -13.53
N ARG A 21 29.33 2.29 -12.60
CA ARG A 21 30.76 2.17 -12.90
C ARG A 21 31.16 0.70 -12.89
N SER A 22 30.97 0.00 -13.97
CA SER A 22 31.50 -1.35 -14.10
C SER A 22 33.02 -1.30 -14.27
N ASP A 23 33.76 -1.46 -13.16
CA ASP A 23 35.23 -1.58 -13.18
C ASP A 23 35.72 -2.98 -13.56
N LYS A 24 34.83 -3.92 -13.85
CA LYS A 24 35.19 -5.24 -14.37
C LYS A 24 35.65 -5.11 -15.80
N ALA A 25 36.83 -4.53 -15.93
CA ALA A 25 37.56 -4.44 -17.20
C ALA A 25 38.26 -5.77 -17.52
N SER A 26 38.51 -5.91 -18.76
CA SER A 26 39.22 -6.94 -19.49
C SER A 26 38.43 -8.22 -19.71
N ASP A 27 37.45 -8.08 -20.59
CA ASP A 27 37.13 -9.16 -21.47
C ASP A 27 38.41 -9.45 -22.28
N THR A 28 39.08 -10.53 -21.99
CA THR A 28 40.31 -10.97 -22.67
C THR A 28 40.04 -11.45 -24.09
N LEU A 29 38.78 -11.32 -24.56
CA LEU A 29 38.34 -11.77 -25.87
C LEU A 29 38.95 -10.92 -27.01
N SER A 30 39.23 -11.58 -28.10
CA SER A 30 39.57 -10.95 -29.37
C SER A 30 38.41 -10.08 -29.90
N THR A 31 38.70 -9.14 -30.77
CA THR A 31 37.68 -8.28 -31.42
C THR A 31 36.59 -9.11 -32.14
N VAL A 32 36.96 -10.23 -32.74
CA VAL A 32 36.05 -11.12 -33.46
C VAL A 32 35.10 -11.81 -32.49
N GLU A 33 35.61 -12.31 -31.37
CA GLU A 33 34.79 -12.97 -30.33
C GLU A 33 33.86 -11.99 -29.66
N ARG A 34 34.31 -10.76 -29.37
CA ARG A 34 33.44 -9.69 -28.85
C ARG A 34 32.28 -9.40 -29.80
N ARG A 35 32.53 -9.25 -31.09
CA ARG A 35 31.46 -9.03 -32.09
C ARG A 35 30.45 -10.17 -32.12
N ARG A 36 30.92 -11.43 -32.07
CA ARG A 36 30.05 -12.60 -32.04
C ARG A 36 29.20 -12.63 -30.76
N ARG A 37 29.82 -12.35 -29.61
CA ARG A 37 29.10 -12.24 -28.33
C ARG A 37 28.06 -11.13 -28.37
N LEU A 38 28.41 -9.93 -28.83
CA LEU A 38 27.51 -8.80 -28.95
C LEU A 38 26.30 -9.13 -29.82
N ALA A 39 26.50 -9.69 -31.01
CA ALA A 39 25.42 -10.09 -31.89
C ALA A 39 24.46 -11.13 -31.28
N ARG A 40 24.95 -11.98 -30.37
CA ARG A 40 24.11 -12.90 -29.59
C ARG A 40 23.32 -12.16 -28.50
N LEU A 41 23.99 -11.28 -27.74
CA LEU A 41 23.39 -10.51 -26.68
C LEU A 41 22.28 -9.58 -27.19
N GLU A 42 22.50 -8.92 -28.32
CA GLU A 42 21.52 -8.02 -28.95
C GLU A 42 20.21 -8.72 -29.39
N LYS A 43 20.21 -10.04 -29.48
CA LYS A 43 18.99 -10.84 -29.74
C LYS A 43 18.17 -11.13 -28.50
N ASN A 44 18.72 -10.94 -27.31
CA ASN A 44 18.05 -11.24 -26.06
C ASN A 44 18.22 -10.07 -25.07
N PRO A 45 17.23 -9.18 -24.94
CA PRO A 45 17.34 -8.01 -24.09
C PRO A 45 17.62 -8.33 -22.62
N VAL A 46 17.08 -9.44 -22.10
CA VAL A 46 17.30 -9.84 -20.71
C VAL A 46 18.75 -10.28 -20.48
N GLU A 47 19.34 -11.03 -21.41
CA GLU A 47 20.76 -11.42 -21.32
C GLU A 47 21.69 -10.22 -21.51
N TRP A 48 21.35 -9.32 -22.43
CA TRP A 48 22.07 -8.08 -22.65
C TRP A 48 22.12 -7.23 -21.38
N ILE A 49 20.97 -7.02 -20.75
CA ILE A 49 20.85 -6.27 -19.49
C ILE A 49 21.70 -6.92 -18.39
N ARG A 50 21.58 -8.23 -18.20
CA ARG A 50 22.38 -8.96 -17.20
C ARG A 50 23.88 -8.90 -17.45
N PHE A 51 24.30 -8.79 -18.69
CA PHE A 51 25.71 -8.70 -19.05
C PHE A 51 26.27 -7.29 -18.79
N PHE A 52 25.61 -6.25 -19.29
CA PHE A 52 26.11 -4.87 -19.20
C PHE A 52 25.80 -4.19 -17.85
N PHE A 53 24.79 -4.66 -17.13
CA PHE A 53 24.32 -4.09 -15.87
C PHE A 53 24.25 -5.13 -14.75
N ALA A 54 25.24 -6.01 -14.65
CA ALA A 54 25.28 -7.10 -13.67
C ALA A 54 25.11 -6.62 -12.22
N GLU A 55 25.66 -5.46 -11.88
CA GLU A 55 25.57 -4.87 -10.53
C GLU A 55 24.14 -4.51 -10.12
N PHE A 56 23.24 -4.23 -11.08
CA PHE A 56 21.82 -4.02 -10.85
C PHE A 56 21.04 -5.34 -10.80
N CYS A 57 21.61 -6.44 -11.28
CA CYS A 57 20.98 -7.75 -11.35
C CYS A 57 21.39 -8.67 -10.21
N ARG A 58 21.63 -8.13 -9.01
CA ARG A 58 22.03 -8.90 -7.81
C ARG A 58 21.00 -9.95 -7.41
N TYR A 59 19.72 -9.67 -7.67
CA TYR A 59 18.61 -10.58 -7.46
C TYR A 59 18.06 -11.06 -8.81
N PRO A 60 17.56 -12.31 -8.90
CA PRO A 60 16.99 -12.82 -10.14
C PRO A 60 15.76 -11.99 -10.57
N PHE A 61 15.62 -11.76 -11.86
CA PHE A 61 14.41 -11.19 -12.41
C PHE A 61 13.23 -12.15 -12.25
N THR A 62 12.15 -11.66 -11.67
CA THR A 62 10.87 -12.36 -11.59
C THR A 62 10.19 -12.41 -12.97
N PRO A 63 9.09 -13.18 -13.12
CA PRO A 63 8.34 -13.20 -14.37
C PRO A 63 7.85 -11.83 -14.84
N PHE A 64 7.37 -10.98 -13.92
CA PHE A 64 6.87 -9.64 -14.29
C PHE A 64 7.99 -8.72 -14.80
N HIS A 65 9.19 -8.76 -14.22
CA HIS A 65 10.35 -8.01 -14.73
C HIS A 65 10.67 -8.41 -16.17
N ARG A 66 10.77 -9.72 -16.44
CA ARG A 66 11.09 -10.24 -17.78
C ARG A 66 10.01 -9.90 -18.79
N ALA A 67 8.74 -9.96 -18.37
CA ALA A 67 7.61 -9.60 -19.22
C ALA A 67 7.66 -8.11 -19.61
N ALA A 68 7.89 -7.21 -18.63
CA ALA A 68 8.01 -5.78 -18.91
C ALA A 68 9.22 -5.46 -19.80
N ILE A 69 10.40 -6.05 -19.55
CA ILE A 69 11.57 -5.89 -20.42
C ILE A 69 11.22 -6.27 -21.86
N ARG A 70 10.56 -7.41 -22.07
CA ARG A 70 10.17 -7.85 -23.42
C ARG A 70 9.18 -6.89 -24.06
N ARG A 71 8.10 -6.51 -23.38
CA ARG A 71 7.10 -5.58 -23.93
C ARG A 71 7.73 -4.26 -24.35
N ILE A 72 8.60 -3.68 -23.51
CA ILE A 72 9.30 -2.42 -23.81
C ILE A 72 10.29 -2.55 -24.97
N THR A 73 10.97 -3.70 -25.11
CA THR A 73 12.09 -3.85 -26.05
C THR A 73 11.72 -4.53 -27.36
N GLU A 74 10.63 -5.29 -27.41
CA GLU A 74 10.25 -6.09 -28.60
C GLU A 74 9.17 -5.42 -29.45
N ASN A 75 8.41 -4.45 -28.91
CA ASN A 75 7.39 -3.69 -29.63
C ASN A 75 7.99 -2.38 -30.18
N ALA A 76 7.75 -2.09 -31.42
CA ALA A 76 8.24 -0.86 -32.07
C ALA A 76 7.44 0.37 -31.58
N GLU A 77 6.10 0.29 -31.63
CA GLU A 77 5.18 1.25 -31.03
C GLU A 77 4.50 0.59 -29.83
N TRP A 78 4.57 1.23 -28.64
CA TRP A 78 4.02 0.66 -27.40
C TRP A 78 3.79 1.71 -26.34
N TYR A 79 2.69 1.59 -25.61
CA TYR A 79 2.43 2.40 -24.44
C TYR A 79 2.31 1.49 -23.20
N GLU A 80 3.40 1.42 -22.41
CA GLU A 80 3.50 0.66 -21.18
C GLU A 80 3.24 1.54 -19.97
N VAL A 81 2.41 1.08 -19.04
CA VAL A 81 2.28 1.71 -17.71
C VAL A 81 2.67 0.70 -16.63
N LEU A 82 3.64 1.07 -15.81
CA LEU A 82 4.16 0.25 -14.72
C LEU A 82 3.77 0.87 -13.39
N SER A 83 2.70 0.39 -12.78
CA SER A 83 2.30 0.71 -11.41
C SER A 83 2.83 -0.34 -10.45
N TRP A 84 4.15 -0.51 -10.43
CA TRP A 84 4.79 -1.40 -9.47
C TRP A 84 5.04 -0.66 -8.17
N SER A 85 4.76 -1.29 -7.05
CA SER A 85 5.02 -0.73 -5.73
C SER A 85 6.51 -0.40 -5.52
N ARG A 86 6.81 0.37 -4.49
CA ARG A 86 8.20 0.59 -4.06
C ARG A 86 8.92 -0.74 -3.86
N GLU A 87 10.24 -0.75 -4.02
CA GLU A 87 11.13 -1.90 -3.88
C GLU A 87 11.03 -2.98 -4.99
N LEU A 88 10.24 -2.76 -6.05
CA LEU A 88 10.14 -3.67 -7.20
C LEU A 88 10.99 -3.26 -8.41
N ALA A 89 11.91 -2.29 -8.25
CA ALA A 89 12.92 -1.87 -9.23
C ALA A 89 12.36 -1.37 -10.59
N LYS A 90 11.16 -0.79 -10.61
CA LYS A 90 10.49 -0.30 -11.84
C LYS A 90 11.38 0.64 -12.66
N SER A 91 11.86 1.75 -12.10
CA SER A 91 12.70 2.74 -12.78
C SER A 91 14.03 2.13 -13.26
N THR A 92 14.61 1.20 -12.50
CA THR A 92 15.84 0.49 -12.86
C THR A 92 15.63 -0.43 -14.08
N VAL A 93 14.52 -1.16 -14.12
CA VAL A 93 14.19 -2.04 -15.26
C VAL A 93 13.95 -1.22 -16.52
N VAL A 94 13.24 -0.09 -16.41
CA VAL A 94 13.00 0.82 -17.53
C VAL A 94 14.30 1.44 -18.01
N PHE A 95 15.13 1.94 -17.09
CA PHE A 95 16.46 2.46 -17.41
C PHE A 95 17.27 1.46 -18.25
N MET A 96 17.42 0.23 -17.78
CA MET A 96 18.21 -0.79 -18.49
C MET A 96 17.59 -1.18 -19.85
N SER A 97 16.26 -1.20 -19.95
CA SER A 97 15.54 -1.48 -21.20
C SER A 97 15.78 -0.39 -22.26
N VAL A 98 15.72 0.88 -21.86
CA VAL A 98 15.99 2.01 -22.75
C VAL A 98 17.46 2.07 -23.13
N MET A 99 18.37 1.77 -22.20
CA MET A 99 19.81 1.64 -22.54
C MET A 99 20.04 0.59 -23.64
N TYR A 100 19.35 -0.55 -23.56
CA TYR A 100 19.40 -1.57 -24.61
C TYR A 100 18.88 -1.02 -25.95
N LEU A 101 17.71 -0.36 -25.96
CA LEU A 101 17.10 0.19 -27.18
C LEU A 101 18.00 1.22 -27.87
N VAL A 102 18.64 2.09 -27.08
CA VAL A 102 19.51 3.14 -27.61
C VAL A 102 20.87 2.56 -28.05
N ALA A 103 21.48 1.66 -27.27
CA ALA A 103 22.74 1.00 -27.66
C ALA A 103 22.59 0.17 -28.93
N THR A 104 21.45 -0.49 -29.13
CA THR A 104 21.12 -1.26 -30.35
C THR A 104 20.56 -0.40 -31.48
N ARG A 105 20.51 0.93 -31.34
CA ARG A 105 20.04 1.93 -32.32
C ARG A 105 18.57 1.78 -32.74
N ARG A 106 17.74 1.17 -31.88
CA ARG A 106 16.30 1.01 -32.13
C ARG A 106 15.51 2.27 -31.79
N LYS A 107 16.01 3.07 -30.83
CA LYS A 107 15.45 4.37 -30.42
C LYS A 107 16.55 5.41 -30.37
N ARG A 108 16.20 6.69 -30.65
CA ARG A 108 17.18 7.76 -30.86
C ARG A 108 16.90 9.06 -30.11
N ASN A 109 15.64 9.41 -29.86
CA ASN A 109 15.30 10.67 -29.21
C ASN A 109 14.42 10.41 -27.99
N VAL A 110 15.07 10.39 -26.81
CA VAL A 110 14.48 10.01 -25.53
C VAL A 110 14.16 11.26 -24.70
N LEU A 111 12.90 11.45 -24.37
CA LEU A 111 12.45 12.45 -23.40
C LEU A 111 12.24 11.80 -22.05
N LEU A 112 12.79 12.39 -21.00
CA LEU A 112 12.60 11.96 -19.61
C LEU A 112 11.80 13.02 -18.87
N ILE A 113 10.68 12.60 -18.35
CA ILE A 113 9.69 13.49 -17.71
C ILE A 113 9.53 13.12 -16.24
N SER A 114 9.52 14.11 -15.36
CA SER A 114 9.19 13.94 -13.96
C SER A 114 8.34 15.12 -13.46
N ASN A 115 7.91 15.07 -12.20
CA ASN A 115 7.09 16.12 -11.57
C ASN A 115 7.76 17.51 -11.57
N SER A 116 9.09 17.57 -11.64
CA SER A 116 9.88 18.80 -11.69
C SER A 116 11.11 18.64 -12.58
N HIS A 117 11.69 19.77 -13.03
CA HIS A 117 12.91 19.76 -13.83
C HIS A 117 14.09 19.08 -13.11
N THR A 118 14.30 19.41 -11.85
CA THR A 118 15.37 18.81 -11.03
C THR A 118 15.22 17.29 -10.91
N ASN A 119 14.00 16.78 -10.78
CA ASN A 119 13.75 15.34 -10.72
C ASN A 119 13.92 14.69 -12.11
N ALA A 120 13.56 15.38 -13.19
CA ALA A 120 13.84 14.92 -14.55
C ALA A 120 15.35 14.85 -14.84
N GLU A 121 16.14 15.81 -14.38
CA GLU A 121 17.63 15.75 -14.46
C GLU A 121 18.18 14.57 -13.65
N ARG A 122 17.67 14.31 -12.46
CA ARG A 122 18.04 13.13 -11.66
C ARG A 122 17.68 11.81 -12.36
N LEU A 123 16.57 11.78 -13.08
CA LEU A 123 16.17 10.62 -13.89
C LEU A 123 17.11 10.44 -15.11
N LEU A 124 17.66 11.52 -15.65
CA LEU A 124 18.60 11.51 -16.77
C LEU A 124 20.02 11.06 -16.39
N GLU A 125 20.48 11.40 -15.18
CA GLU A 125 21.86 11.18 -14.71
C GLU A 125 22.36 9.72 -14.81
N PRO A 126 21.56 8.67 -14.52
CA PRO A 126 21.97 7.28 -14.71
C PRO A 126 22.35 6.93 -16.15
N TYR A 127 21.60 7.44 -17.13
CA TYR A 127 21.89 7.22 -18.57
C TYR A 127 23.23 7.84 -18.95
N LYS A 128 23.43 9.07 -18.55
CA LYS A 128 24.65 9.83 -18.75
C LYS A 128 25.86 9.14 -18.13
N THR A 129 25.75 8.75 -16.85
CA THR A 129 26.80 8.04 -16.12
C THR A 129 27.11 6.68 -16.73
N ALA A 130 26.12 5.94 -17.23
CA ALA A 130 26.34 4.66 -17.89
C ALA A 130 27.18 4.82 -19.16
N PHE A 131 26.90 5.78 -20.04
CA PHE A 131 27.72 6.04 -21.24
C PHE A 131 29.09 6.60 -20.89
N GLU A 132 29.22 7.36 -19.79
CA GLU A 132 30.50 7.90 -19.34
C GLU A 132 31.44 6.87 -18.71
N ARG A 133 30.89 5.93 -17.95
CA ARG A 133 31.68 5.16 -16.96
C ARG A 133 31.50 3.65 -17.01
N ASN A 134 30.57 3.12 -17.78
CA ASN A 134 30.45 1.68 -17.94
C ASN A 134 31.52 1.17 -18.92
N SER A 135 32.56 0.55 -18.38
CA SER A 135 33.69 0.03 -19.16
C SER A 135 33.29 -1.07 -20.15
N LEU A 136 32.30 -1.91 -19.80
CA LEU A 136 31.80 -2.93 -20.73
C LEU A 136 31.06 -2.32 -21.91
N LEU A 137 30.19 -1.31 -21.68
CA LEU A 137 29.54 -0.60 -22.80
C LEU A 137 30.58 0.01 -23.73
N LYS A 138 31.61 0.68 -23.18
CA LYS A 138 32.68 1.24 -23.97
C LYS A 138 33.50 0.19 -24.74
N ALA A 139 33.78 -0.95 -24.11
CA ALA A 139 34.55 -2.02 -24.75
C ALA A 139 33.81 -2.67 -25.91
N TYR A 140 32.48 -2.69 -25.91
CA TYR A 140 31.65 -3.33 -26.93
C TYR A 140 31.09 -2.36 -27.99
N TYR A 141 30.73 -1.12 -27.57
CA TYR A 141 30.09 -0.11 -28.44
C TYR A 141 31.02 1.08 -28.77
N GLY A 142 32.16 1.18 -28.10
CA GLY A 142 33.06 2.35 -28.21
C GLY A 142 32.64 3.48 -27.25
N ASP A 143 33.41 4.56 -27.21
CA ASP A 143 33.01 5.78 -26.50
C ASP A 143 31.97 6.54 -27.33
N LEU A 144 30.74 6.52 -26.89
CA LEU A 144 29.59 7.09 -27.60
C LEU A 144 29.32 8.55 -27.25
N ARG A 145 30.09 9.21 -26.38
CA ARG A 145 29.88 10.59 -25.99
C ARG A 145 30.14 11.57 -27.13
N GLU A 146 29.21 12.48 -27.38
CA GLU A 146 29.42 13.59 -28.32
C GLU A 146 30.02 14.79 -27.57
N ILE A 147 31.26 15.14 -27.91
CA ILE A 147 31.98 16.24 -27.25
C ILE A 147 31.26 17.56 -27.51
N GLY A 148 31.06 18.37 -26.43
CA GLY A 148 30.39 19.69 -26.53
C GLY A 148 28.86 19.65 -26.42
N LYS A 149 28.24 18.43 -26.37
CA LYS A 149 26.80 18.25 -26.21
C LYS A 149 26.47 17.37 -24.96
N TRP A 150 27.02 17.76 -23.84
CA TRP A 150 26.95 16.95 -22.58
C TRP A 150 26.54 17.81 -21.39
N LYS A 151 25.30 18.37 -21.44
CA LYS A 151 24.74 19.24 -20.38
C LYS A 151 24.09 18.42 -19.27
N ALA A 152 23.64 19.07 -18.22
CA ALA A 152 22.92 18.43 -17.11
C ALA A 152 21.54 17.90 -17.55
N ASP A 153 20.84 18.70 -18.33
CA ASP A 153 19.47 18.49 -18.79
C ASP A 153 19.35 17.85 -20.18
N GLU A 154 20.44 17.84 -20.96
CA GLU A 154 20.45 17.26 -22.32
C GLU A 154 21.84 16.75 -22.67
N PHE A 155 21.93 15.58 -23.32
CA PHE A 155 23.16 15.09 -23.93
C PHE A 155 22.89 14.33 -25.23
N SER A 156 23.91 14.25 -26.06
CA SER A 156 23.88 13.52 -27.36
C SER A 156 25.00 12.50 -27.44
N LEU A 157 24.72 11.44 -28.20
CA LEU A 157 25.69 10.40 -28.53
C LEU A 157 26.20 10.57 -29.95
N THR A 158 27.41 10.09 -30.21
CA THR A 158 28.00 10.05 -31.55
C THR A 158 27.21 9.25 -32.58
N THR A 159 26.26 8.42 -32.08
CA THR A 159 25.31 7.68 -32.94
C THR A 159 24.12 8.55 -33.40
N GLY A 160 24.05 9.81 -32.96
CA GLY A 160 22.94 10.73 -33.20
C GLY A 160 21.78 10.55 -32.21
N ALA A 161 21.88 9.65 -31.22
CA ALA A 161 20.87 9.55 -30.19
C ALA A 161 20.99 10.70 -29.19
N THR A 162 19.83 11.17 -28.67
CA THR A 162 19.73 12.29 -27.73
C THR A 162 18.83 11.94 -26.56
N PHE A 163 19.17 12.49 -25.40
CA PHE A 163 18.39 12.39 -24.17
C PHE A 163 18.13 13.79 -23.63
N ARG A 164 16.90 14.06 -23.19
CA ARG A 164 16.53 15.35 -22.63
C ARG A 164 15.57 15.21 -21.45
N ALA A 165 15.87 15.91 -20.38
CA ALA A 165 15.04 16.04 -19.21
C ALA A 165 14.04 17.20 -19.36
N ILE A 166 12.77 17.00 -18.94
CA ILE A 166 11.71 18.00 -18.96
C ILE A 166 10.88 17.85 -17.69
N GLY A 167 10.68 18.93 -16.96
CA GLY A 167 9.75 18.96 -15.83
C GLY A 167 8.29 19.00 -16.28
N ALA A 168 7.40 18.50 -15.45
CA ALA A 168 5.96 18.62 -15.68
C ALA A 168 5.57 20.10 -15.88
N MET A 169 4.64 20.36 -16.80
CA MET A 169 4.14 21.69 -17.17
C MET A 169 5.16 22.60 -17.88
N GLU A 170 6.40 22.17 -18.09
CA GLU A 170 7.35 22.92 -18.93
C GLU A 170 6.99 22.79 -20.41
N SER A 171 7.51 23.71 -21.23
CA SER A 171 7.28 23.65 -22.67
C SER A 171 8.13 22.56 -23.31
N PRO A 172 7.52 21.52 -23.90
CA PRO A 172 8.27 20.51 -24.64
C PRO A 172 8.68 20.97 -26.06
N ARG A 173 8.47 22.25 -26.40
CA ARG A 173 8.84 22.79 -27.70
C ARG A 173 10.34 22.77 -27.90
N GLY A 174 10.78 22.51 -29.14
CA GLY A 174 12.20 22.38 -29.46
C GLY A 174 12.83 21.04 -29.10
N THR A 175 12.02 20.01 -28.77
CA THR A 175 12.50 18.64 -28.52
C THR A 175 12.91 17.90 -29.79
N ARG A 176 12.64 18.47 -30.96
CA ARG A 176 13.15 17.95 -32.22
C ARG A 176 14.66 18.18 -32.30
N LYS A 177 15.40 17.10 -32.50
CA LYS A 177 16.84 17.16 -32.72
C LYS A 177 17.15 16.78 -34.19
N ASP A 178 17.80 17.66 -34.90
CA ASP A 178 18.02 17.54 -36.33
C ASP A 178 16.71 17.28 -37.11
N ALA A 179 16.56 16.12 -37.74
CA ALA A 179 15.31 15.71 -38.38
C ALA A 179 14.45 14.78 -37.54
N VAL A 180 14.91 14.33 -36.33
CA VAL A 180 14.27 13.29 -35.54
C VAL A 180 13.39 13.90 -34.46
N ARG A 181 12.10 13.56 -34.45
CA ARG A 181 11.18 13.85 -33.34
C ARG A 181 11.37 12.82 -32.22
N PRO A 182 10.88 13.11 -31.01
CA PRO A 182 10.90 12.12 -29.93
C PRO A 182 10.25 10.80 -30.36
N ASP A 183 10.99 9.71 -30.18
CA ASP A 183 10.56 8.33 -30.42
C ASP A 183 10.42 7.52 -29.14
N THR A 184 10.81 8.12 -28.01
CA THR A 184 10.71 7.51 -26.68
C THR A 184 10.36 8.59 -25.66
N VAL A 185 9.30 8.36 -24.88
CA VAL A 185 8.87 9.22 -23.77
C VAL A 185 8.81 8.39 -22.50
N LEU A 186 9.66 8.74 -21.54
CA LEU A 186 9.69 8.13 -20.21
C LEU A 186 9.13 9.10 -19.21
N VAL A 187 8.11 8.67 -18.47
CA VAL A 187 7.51 9.45 -17.41
C VAL A 187 7.71 8.69 -16.10
N ASP A 188 8.38 9.28 -15.14
CA ASP A 188 8.60 8.66 -13.82
C ASP A 188 8.36 9.67 -12.69
N ASP A 189 7.73 9.19 -11.62
CA ASP A 189 7.34 9.99 -10.45
C ASP A 189 6.65 11.32 -10.86
N PHE A 190 5.65 11.21 -11.75
CA PHE A 190 4.94 12.35 -12.31
C PHE A 190 3.92 12.93 -11.34
N ASP A 191 3.20 12.05 -10.61
CA ASP A 191 2.22 12.43 -9.60
C ASP A 191 2.91 12.67 -8.25
N THR A 192 2.46 13.70 -7.50
CA THR A 192 2.82 13.92 -6.10
C THR A 192 1.57 13.86 -5.22
N ASP A 193 1.74 13.58 -3.93
CA ASP A 193 0.62 13.60 -2.97
C ASP A 193 -0.07 14.97 -2.93
N GLU A 194 0.69 16.05 -3.08
CA GLU A 194 0.18 17.43 -3.11
C GLU A 194 -0.69 17.66 -4.35
N ASP A 195 -0.21 17.27 -5.53
CA ASP A 195 -0.98 17.38 -6.78
C ASP A 195 -2.30 16.61 -6.70
N CYS A 196 -2.25 15.39 -6.17
CA CYS A 196 -3.41 14.51 -6.09
C CYS A 196 -4.49 14.96 -5.09
N ARG A 197 -4.19 15.90 -4.20
CA ARG A 197 -5.20 16.54 -3.33
C ARG A 197 -6.12 17.49 -4.09
N ASN A 198 -5.68 17.98 -5.26
CA ASN A 198 -6.44 18.90 -6.07
C ASN A 198 -6.75 18.30 -7.45
N PRO A 199 -8.01 17.89 -7.72
CA PRO A 199 -8.41 17.31 -9.01
C PRO A 199 -8.10 18.20 -10.21
N ASP A 200 -8.16 19.54 -10.05
CA ASP A 200 -7.85 20.47 -11.11
C ASP A 200 -6.36 20.44 -11.48
N THR A 201 -5.48 20.23 -10.50
CA THR A 201 -4.04 20.09 -10.74
C THR A 201 -3.77 18.79 -11.52
N VAL A 202 -4.35 17.68 -11.11
CA VAL A 202 -4.25 16.39 -11.83
C VAL A 202 -4.75 16.54 -13.26
N LYS A 203 -5.90 17.21 -13.44
CA LYS A 203 -6.48 17.45 -14.76
C LYS A 203 -5.55 18.30 -15.64
N LYS A 204 -5.00 19.42 -15.14
CA LYS A 204 -4.08 20.27 -15.89
C LYS A 204 -2.78 19.55 -16.28
N LYS A 205 -2.21 18.74 -15.38
CA LYS A 205 -1.01 17.95 -15.67
C LYS A 205 -1.30 16.90 -16.75
N TRP A 206 -2.47 16.26 -16.69
CA TRP A 206 -2.87 15.29 -17.69
C TRP A 206 -3.13 15.95 -19.06
N GLU A 207 -3.82 17.09 -19.09
CA GLU A 207 -4.04 17.88 -20.31
C GLU A 207 -2.70 18.34 -20.93
N TRP A 208 -1.73 18.72 -20.11
CA TRP A 208 -0.40 19.05 -20.58
C TRP A 208 0.29 17.82 -21.23
N PHE A 209 0.18 16.66 -20.63
CA PHE A 209 0.70 15.43 -21.21
C PHE A 209 0.05 15.14 -22.57
N GLU A 210 -1.26 15.21 -22.68
CA GLU A 210 -2.00 14.90 -23.90
C GLU A 210 -1.83 15.96 -25.00
N ASN A 211 -1.84 17.23 -24.64
CA ASN A 211 -1.91 18.33 -25.61
C ASN A 211 -0.54 18.96 -25.95
N ALA A 212 0.42 18.85 -25.05
CA ALA A 212 1.74 19.46 -25.25
C ALA A 212 2.86 18.41 -25.45
N LEU A 213 2.92 17.39 -24.63
CA LEU A 213 4.02 16.42 -24.64
C LEU A 213 3.80 15.32 -25.69
N TYR A 214 2.69 14.60 -25.63
CA TYR A 214 2.41 13.48 -26.54
C TYR A 214 2.45 13.89 -28.03
N PRO A 215 1.96 15.07 -28.45
CA PRO A 215 2.03 15.52 -29.84
C PRO A 215 3.43 15.93 -30.32
N THR A 216 4.47 15.86 -29.49
CA THR A 216 5.86 16.06 -29.95
C THR A 216 6.35 14.94 -30.85
N ARG A 217 5.67 13.77 -30.81
CA ARG A 217 5.99 12.62 -31.67
C ARG A 217 5.82 12.90 -33.17
N SER A 218 6.44 12.08 -33.99
CA SER A 218 6.06 11.96 -35.40
C SER A 218 4.84 11.06 -35.55
N VAL A 219 3.95 11.37 -36.50
CA VAL A 219 2.81 10.50 -36.85
C VAL A 219 3.27 9.31 -37.67
N SER A 220 4.39 9.46 -38.40
CA SER A 220 4.95 8.47 -39.32
C SER A 220 6.03 7.57 -38.69
N GLU A 221 6.34 7.74 -37.41
CA GLU A 221 7.38 6.98 -36.70
C GLU A 221 6.84 6.39 -35.40
N ASP A 222 7.32 5.20 -35.05
CA ASP A 222 6.89 4.46 -33.88
C ASP A 222 7.33 5.13 -32.59
N LEU A 223 6.40 5.38 -31.67
CA LEU A 223 6.64 5.95 -30.35
C LEU A 223 6.57 4.87 -29.27
N LEU A 224 7.57 4.84 -28.41
CA LEU A 224 7.52 4.13 -27.14
C LEU A 224 7.17 5.13 -26.01
N VAL A 225 6.11 4.87 -25.29
CA VAL A 225 5.77 5.57 -24.04
C VAL A 225 5.91 4.58 -22.89
N VAL A 226 6.67 4.95 -21.87
CA VAL A 226 6.73 4.20 -20.60
C VAL A 226 6.37 5.14 -19.48
N PHE A 227 5.27 4.87 -18.80
CA PHE A 227 4.80 5.66 -17.66
C PHE A 227 4.98 4.85 -16.37
N CYS A 228 5.81 5.34 -15.46
CA CYS A 228 6.11 4.73 -14.17
C CYS A 228 5.48 5.55 -13.05
N GLY A 229 4.81 4.91 -12.12
CA GLY A 229 4.26 5.57 -10.94
C GLY A 229 3.45 4.64 -10.06
N ASN A 230 3.46 4.88 -8.76
CA ASN A 230 2.54 4.20 -7.85
C ASN A 230 1.15 4.81 -8.00
N ILE A 231 0.12 4.01 -7.72
CA ILE A 231 -1.26 4.51 -7.63
C ILE A 231 -1.43 5.13 -6.25
N ILE A 232 -1.22 6.45 -6.15
CA ILE A 232 -1.21 7.18 -4.88
C ILE A 232 -2.55 7.84 -4.53
N ALA A 233 -3.48 7.92 -5.50
CA ALA A 233 -4.81 8.50 -5.31
C ALA A 233 -5.87 7.82 -6.16
N GLY A 234 -7.14 8.05 -5.84
CA GLY A 234 -8.28 7.60 -6.61
C GLY A 234 -8.30 8.17 -8.04
N ASP A 235 -7.91 9.45 -8.18
CA ASP A 235 -7.62 10.12 -9.46
C ASP A 235 -6.17 10.60 -9.45
N CYS A 236 -5.35 10.12 -10.38
CA CYS A 236 -3.96 10.49 -10.59
C CYS A 236 -3.57 10.23 -12.04
N CYS A 237 -2.50 10.88 -12.52
CA CYS A 237 -2.10 10.78 -13.93
C CYS A 237 -1.70 9.36 -14.31
N VAL A 238 -1.06 8.59 -13.41
CA VAL A 238 -0.70 7.19 -13.69
C VAL A 238 -1.93 6.31 -13.95
N ARG A 239 -3.06 6.55 -13.27
CA ARG A 239 -4.32 5.84 -13.55
C ARG A 239 -4.91 6.22 -14.91
N ARG A 240 -4.89 7.52 -15.23
CA ARG A 240 -5.35 8.01 -16.54
C ARG A 240 -4.50 7.45 -17.67
N ALA A 241 -3.17 7.38 -17.47
CA ALA A 241 -2.25 6.74 -18.39
C ALA A 241 -2.56 5.25 -18.57
N GLY A 242 -2.78 4.52 -17.46
CA GLY A 242 -3.11 3.10 -17.49
C GLY A 242 -4.39 2.76 -18.27
N GLN A 243 -5.40 3.65 -18.23
CA GLN A 243 -6.64 3.48 -19.00
C GLN A 243 -6.44 3.64 -20.53
N LYS A 244 -5.35 4.24 -20.97
CA LYS A 244 -5.03 4.49 -22.38
C LYS A 244 -3.88 3.64 -22.90
N ALA A 245 -3.19 2.93 -22.02
CA ALA A 245 -2.02 2.13 -22.35
C ALA A 245 -2.38 0.85 -23.09
N ASP A 246 -1.44 0.36 -23.92
CA ASP A 246 -1.50 -0.98 -24.50
C ASP A 246 -1.38 -2.06 -23.42
N ASN A 247 -0.60 -1.77 -22.37
CA ASN A 247 -0.52 -2.60 -21.18
C ASN A 247 -0.36 -1.76 -19.90
N TRP A 248 -1.18 -2.07 -18.91
CA TRP A 248 -1.07 -1.53 -17.56
C TRP A 248 -0.73 -2.65 -16.57
N ASP A 249 0.49 -2.66 -16.09
CA ASP A 249 1.02 -3.69 -15.19
C ASP A 249 1.03 -3.19 -13.74
N VAL A 250 0.11 -3.69 -12.92
CA VAL A 250 -0.02 -3.32 -11.51
C VAL A 250 0.55 -4.45 -10.66
N VAL A 251 1.69 -4.22 -10.02
CA VAL A 251 2.35 -5.21 -9.16
C VAL A 251 2.55 -4.63 -7.75
N ASN A 252 1.97 -5.29 -6.76
CA ASN A 252 2.12 -4.95 -5.36
C ASN A 252 3.31 -5.70 -4.74
N ILE A 253 3.79 -5.23 -3.58
CA ILE A 253 4.87 -5.92 -2.87
C ILE A 253 4.47 -7.33 -2.41
N ARG A 254 3.15 -7.55 -2.18
CA ARG A 254 2.55 -8.86 -1.90
C ARG A 254 1.50 -9.23 -2.94
N ASP A 255 1.42 -10.51 -3.26
CA ASP A 255 0.36 -11.07 -4.11
C ASP A 255 -0.99 -11.15 -3.37
N ALA A 256 -2.04 -11.60 -4.06
CA ALA A 256 -3.38 -11.78 -3.48
C ALA A 256 -3.42 -12.82 -2.34
N ARG A 257 -2.38 -13.65 -2.19
CA ARG A 257 -2.23 -14.62 -1.10
C ARG A 257 -1.36 -14.08 0.05
N GLY A 258 -1.02 -12.79 0.01
CA GLY A 258 -0.19 -12.12 1.01
C GLY A 258 1.29 -12.48 0.98
N ARG A 259 1.80 -13.09 -0.09
CA ARG A 259 3.19 -13.48 -0.24
C ARG A 259 3.96 -12.46 -1.04
N SER A 260 5.22 -12.26 -0.72
CA SER A 260 6.11 -11.37 -1.49
C SER A 260 6.09 -11.74 -2.98
N THR A 261 5.96 -10.72 -3.83
CA THR A 261 6.04 -10.86 -5.29
C THR A 261 7.49 -10.98 -5.79
N TRP A 262 8.46 -10.61 -4.94
CA TRP A 262 9.91 -10.78 -5.21
C TRP A 262 10.65 -11.28 -3.96
N PRO A 263 10.45 -12.54 -3.56
CA PRO A 263 10.92 -13.07 -2.28
C PRO A 263 12.45 -13.10 -2.14
N GLU A 264 13.18 -13.21 -3.24
CA GLU A 264 14.65 -13.22 -3.23
C GLU A 264 15.24 -11.88 -2.76
N LYS A 265 14.55 -10.75 -3.01
CA LYS A 265 14.92 -9.41 -2.54
C LYS A 265 14.13 -9.00 -1.30
N ASN A 266 12.81 -9.10 -1.39
CA ASN A 266 11.85 -8.58 -0.43
C ASN A 266 11.28 -9.74 0.40
N THR A 267 12.04 -10.23 1.38
CA THR A 267 11.56 -11.29 2.29
C THR A 267 10.38 -10.78 3.14
N GLU A 268 9.49 -11.66 3.56
CA GLU A 268 8.35 -11.30 4.41
C GLU A 268 8.78 -10.60 5.70
N GLU A 269 9.93 -10.97 6.26
CA GLU A 269 10.49 -10.29 7.44
C GLU A 269 10.84 -8.83 7.15
N ARG A 270 11.46 -8.54 5.98
CA ARG A 270 11.81 -7.17 5.58
C ARG A 270 10.55 -6.34 5.31
N ILE A 271 9.57 -6.90 4.61
CA ILE A 271 8.29 -6.24 4.33
C ILE A 271 7.58 -5.90 5.65
N ARG A 272 7.52 -6.85 6.60
CA ARG A 272 6.93 -6.64 7.91
C ARG A 272 7.61 -5.51 8.70
N ARG A 273 8.94 -5.44 8.68
CA ARG A 273 9.68 -4.35 9.32
C ARG A 273 9.31 -2.97 8.77
N ILE A 274 9.05 -2.87 7.48
CA ILE A 274 8.57 -1.62 6.87
C ILE A 274 7.15 -1.32 7.35
N GLU A 275 6.26 -2.28 7.25
CA GLU A 275 4.86 -2.17 7.66
C GLU A 275 4.69 -1.77 9.13
N GLU A 276 5.60 -2.20 10.02
CA GLU A 276 5.65 -1.81 11.43
C GLU A 276 6.16 -0.37 11.67
N LYS A 277 6.86 0.22 10.70
CA LYS A 277 7.49 1.55 10.82
C LYS A 277 6.68 2.69 10.23
N ILE A 278 5.74 2.40 9.36
CA ILE A 278 4.91 3.39 8.67
C ILE A 278 3.43 3.15 8.97
N SER A 279 2.59 4.16 8.74
CA SER A 279 1.13 4.03 8.90
C SER A 279 0.55 3.03 7.89
N THR A 280 -0.57 2.40 8.25
CA THR A 280 -1.32 1.51 7.35
C THR A 280 -1.66 2.20 6.04
N LYS A 281 -2.07 3.48 6.09
CA LYS A 281 -2.33 4.30 4.90
C LYS A 281 -1.11 4.39 3.98
N ALA A 282 0.06 4.77 4.53
CA ALA A 282 1.29 4.87 3.75
C ALA A 282 1.72 3.52 3.16
N PHE A 283 1.57 2.43 3.91
CA PHE A 283 1.87 1.09 3.39
C PHE A 283 0.94 0.70 2.24
N GLN A 284 -0.36 0.93 2.37
CA GLN A 284 -1.33 0.62 1.34
C GLN A 284 -1.09 1.44 0.07
N GLN A 285 -0.77 2.73 0.20
CA GLN A 285 -0.49 3.62 -0.91
C GLN A 285 0.81 3.24 -1.63
N GLU A 286 1.93 3.11 -0.91
CA GLU A 286 3.27 3.00 -1.49
C GLU A 286 3.65 1.56 -1.88
N TYR A 287 3.13 0.55 -1.16
CA TYR A 287 3.51 -0.84 -1.34
C TYR A 287 2.40 -1.73 -1.89
N MET A 288 1.13 -1.27 -1.85
CA MET A 288 -0.01 -2.06 -2.32
C MET A 288 -0.80 -1.39 -3.45
N ASN A 289 -0.35 -0.24 -3.98
CA ASN A 289 -1.07 0.53 -5.00
C ASN A 289 -2.56 0.74 -4.66
N ASN A 290 -2.86 0.83 -3.37
CA ASN A 290 -4.20 0.93 -2.83
C ASN A 290 -4.37 2.24 -2.05
N PRO A 291 -4.60 3.37 -2.74
CA PRO A 291 -4.80 4.65 -2.08
C PRO A 291 -6.08 4.61 -1.25
N ILE A 292 -5.95 4.94 0.02
CA ILE A 292 -7.05 5.01 0.97
C ILE A 292 -7.27 6.47 1.35
N SER A 293 -8.48 6.95 1.13
CA SER A 293 -8.90 8.28 1.58
C SER A 293 -9.21 8.22 3.07
N GLU A 294 -8.43 8.94 3.86
CA GLU A 294 -8.63 9.06 5.31
C GLU A 294 -9.79 10.02 5.59
N GLY A 295 -10.64 9.65 6.56
CA GLY A 295 -11.78 10.48 6.94
C GLY A 295 -12.92 10.53 5.92
N GLU A 296 -13.00 9.55 5.01
CA GLU A 296 -14.10 9.48 4.02
C GLU A 296 -15.47 9.29 4.70
N VAL A 297 -15.54 8.40 5.66
CA VAL A 297 -16.77 8.10 6.43
C VAL A 297 -16.68 8.69 7.85
N ILE A 298 -15.59 8.38 8.56
CA ILE A 298 -15.34 8.84 9.93
C ILE A 298 -14.17 9.82 9.90
N LYS A 299 -14.45 11.09 10.12
CA LYS A 299 -13.46 12.18 10.00
C LYS A 299 -12.48 12.22 11.16
N GLU A 300 -12.95 11.90 12.36
CA GLU A 300 -12.18 11.93 13.60
C GLU A 300 -12.76 10.96 14.62
N VAL A 301 -11.95 10.49 15.53
CA VAL A 301 -12.35 9.61 16.64
C VAL A 301 -12.14 10.36 17.95
N VAL A 302 -13.13 10.30 18.82
CA VAL A 302 -13.11 11.05 20.08
C VAL A 302 -12.36 10.26 21.15
N TRP A 303 -11.30 10.85 21.67
CA TRP A 303 -10.61 10.36 22.86
C TRP A 303 -10.99 11.19 24.07
N GLY A 304 -11.40 10.53 25.15
CA GLY A 304 -11.85 11.18 26.35
C GLY A 304 -11.63 10.36 27.62
N GLU A 305 -11.87 10.99 28.77
CA GLU A 305 -11.82 10.30 30.05
C GLU A 305 -13.01 9.36 30.18
N CYS A 306 -12.72 8.09 30.52
CA CYS A 306 -13.75 7.10 30.79
C CYS A 306 -14.17 7.16 32.26
N PRO A 307 -15.47 7.04 32.57
CA PRO A 307 -15.92 6.92 33.95
C PRO A 307 -15.32 5.65 34.58
N PRO A 308 -15.06 5.63 35.90
CA PRO A 308 -14.64 4.42 36.58
C PRO A 308 -15.62 3.26 36.33
N LEU A 309 -15.08 2.06 36.11
CA LEU A 309 -15.90 0.86 35.83
C LEU A 309 -17.01 0.64 36.87
N SER A 310 -16.78 1.00 38.13
CA SER A 310 -17.76 0.91 39.23
C SER A 310 -19.02 1.77 39.03
N LYS A 311 -18.98 2.77 38.15
CA LYS A 311 -20.18 3.56 37.80
C LYS A 311 -21.01 2.90 36.69
N LEU A 312 -20.48 1.91 36.02
CA LEU A 312 -21.23 1.18 35.01
C LEU A 312 -22.17 0.16 35.68
N ARG A 313 -23.32 -0.04 35.07
CA ARG A 313 -24.23 -1.11 35.48
C ARG A 313 -23.71 -2.49 35.12
N PHE A 314 -23.02 -2.58 33.96
CA PHE A 314 -22.33 -3.74 33.46
C PHE A 314 -21.42 -3.31 32.30
N ALA A 315 -20.49 -4.17 31.90
CA ALA A 315 -19.66 -3.99 30.71
C ALA A 315 -19.76 -5.21 29.78
N VAL A 316 -19.41 -5.01 28.52
CA VAL A 316 -19.40 -6.05 27.51
C VAL A 316 -17.97 -6.17 26.98
N ALA A 317 -17.40 -7.38 27.03
CA ALA A 317 -16.24 -7.79 26.26
C ALA A 317 -16.77 -8.52 25.02
N TYR A 318 -16.55 -7.94 23.85
CA TYR A 318 -16.98 -8.52 22.58
C TYR A 318 -15.77 -8.91 21.76
N GLY A 319 -15.72 -10.14 21.24
CA GLY A 319 -14.62 -10.66 20.46
C GLY A 319 -15.03 -11.14 19.08
N ASP A 320 -14.25 -10.77 18.08
CA ASP A 320 -14.29 -11.31 16.73
C ASP A 320 -13.07 -12.24 16.54
N PRO A 321 -13.29 -13.57 16.48
CA PRO A 321 -12.20 -14.55 16.48
C PRO A 321 -11.43 -14.63 15.17
N ALA A 322 -11.92 -14.13 14.06
CA ALA A 322 -11.45 -14.37 12.70
C ALA A 322 -11.07 -15.84 12.40
N PRO A 323 -11.31 -16.40 11.24
CA PRO A 323 -11.18 -17.86 11.01
C PRO A 323 -9.73 -18.37 11.01
N SER A 324 -8.73 -17.51 10.87
CA SER A 324 -7.33 -17.93 10.77
C SER A 324 -6.69 -18.14 12.15
N ASN A 325 -6.08 -19.32 12.35
CA ASN A 325 -5.23 -19.61 13.52
C ASN A 325 -3.75 -19.32 13.20
N SER A 326 -3.44 -18.15 12.65
CA SER A 326 -2.12 -17.81 12.14
C SER A 326 -1.76 -16.37 12.48
N LYS A 327 -0.48 -16.12 12.78
CA LYS A 327 0.11 -14.79 12.88
C LYS A 327 0.39 -14.16 11.50
N ASN A 328 -0.12 -14.77 10.43
CA ASN A 328 0.07 -14.27 9.07
C ASN A 328 -0.80 -13.03 8.83
N LYS A 329 -0.18 -11.92 8.49
CA LYS A 329 -0.83 -10.62 8.22
C LYS A 329 -1.71 -10.56 6.97
N ALA A 330 -1.74 -11.63 6.16
CA ALA A 330 -2.71 -11.79 5.07
C ALA A 330 -4.10 -12.23 5.55
N SER A 331 -4.24 -12.60 6.84
CA SER A 331 -5.52 -12.97 7.46
C SER A 331 -6.18 -11.75 8.11
N SER A 332 -7.49 -11.84 8.37
CA SER A 332 -8.22 -10.86 9.17
C SER A 332 -7.65 -10.76 10.59
N TYR A 333 -7.74 -9.60 11.21
CA TYR A 333 -7.37 -9.39 12.60
C TYR A 333 -8.35 -10.12 13.52
N LYS A 334 -7.82 -10.66 14.62
CA LYS A 334 -8.67 -10.97 15.78
C LYS A 334 -8.84 -9.71 16.60
N ALA A 335 -10.06 -9.48 17.09
CA ALA A 335 -10.41 -8.30 17.85
C ALA A 335 -11.14 -8.67 19.14
N LEU A 336 -10.82 -8.00 20.23
CA LEU A 336 -11.55 -8.09 21.49
C LEU A 336 -11.54 -6.72 22.16
N PHE A 337 -12.73 -6.12 22.38
CA PHE A 337 -12.84 -4.81 23.03
C PHE A 337 -13.77 -4.85 24.26
N LEU A 338 -13.36 -4.14 25.30
CA LEU A 338 -14.17 -3.87 26.50
C LEU A 338 -14.91 -2.55 26.30
N VAL A 339 -16.22 -2.64 26.20
CA VAL A 339 -17.11 -1.47 26.01
C VAL A 339 -18.11 -1.37 27.13
N GLY A 340 -18.31 -0.15 27.62
CA GLY A 340 -19.30 0.19 28.62
C GLY A 340 -20.23 1.30 28.16
N TYR A 341 -21.38 1.43 28.83
CA TYR A 341 -22.34 2.50 28.59
C TYR A 341 -22.61 3.29 29.89
N TYR A 342 -22.48 4.60 29.79
CA TYR A 342 -22.77 5.50 30.92
C TYR A 342 -23.25 6.86 30.41
N ASP A 343 -24.31 7.36 30.99
CA ASP A 343 -24.85 8.71 30.71
C ASP A 343 -25.00 9.06 29.21
N GLY A 344 -25.62 8.17 28.44
CA GLY A 344 -25.91 8.37 27.04
C GLY A 344 -24.70 8.15 26.09
N ARG A 345 -23.54 7.72 26.60
CA ARG A 345 -22.31 7.51 25.84
C ARG A 345 -21.79 6.09 25.97
N PHE A 346 -21.16 5.62 24.92
CA PHE A 346 -20.39 4.38 24.86
C PHE A 346 -18.91 4.68 25.05
N TYR A 347 -18.24 3.88 25.85
CA TYR A 347 -16.82 4.04 26.17
C TYR A 347 -16.07 2.76 25.84
N VAL A 348 -15.08 2.85 24.96
CA VAL A 348 -14.13 1.77 24.69
C VAL A 348 -12.98 1.90 25.70
N TYR A 349 -13.02 1.10 26.76
CA TYR A 349 -12.09 1.18 27.88
C TYR A 349 -10.68 0.70 27.51
N THR A 350 -10.60 -0.44 26.80
CA THR A 350 -9.37 -1.07 26.35
C THR A 350 -9.72 -2.18 25.37
N GLY A 351 -8.72 -2.77 24.74
CA GLY A 351 -8.94 -3.91 23.86
C GLY A 351 -7.68 -4.41 23.21
N PHE A 352 -7.86 -5.42 22.40
CA PHE A 352 -6.83 -6.11 21.66
C PHE A 352 -7.25 -6.22 20.20
N LEU A 353 -6.33 -5.97 19.29
CA LEU A 353 -6.55 -6.03 17.85
C LEU A 353 -5.22 -6.41 17.19
N ASP A 354 -5.06 -7.70 16.82
CA ASP A 354 -3.83 -8.20 16.22
C ASP A 354 -4.01 -9.52 15.48
N HIS A 355 -2.97 -9.95 14.77
CA HIS A 355 -2.86 -11.28 14.17
C HIS A 355 -2.25 -12.24 15.19
N VAL A 356 -3.10 -13.03 15.84
CA VAL A 356 -2.71 -13.92 16.90
C VAL A 356 -3.31 -15.32 16.73
N THR A 357 -2.78 -16.28 17.47
CA THR A 357 -3.35 -17.62 17.56
C THR A 357 -4.68 -17.63 18.31
N ASN A 358 -5.45 -18.70 18.18
CA ASN A 358 -6.70 -18.85 18.94
C ASN A 358 -6.43 -18.92 20.45
N ASP A 359 -5.30 -19.48 20.87
CA ASP A 359 -4.91 -19.55 22.27
C ASP A 359 -4.65 -18.17 22.87
N GLU A 360 -3.89 -17.32 22.15
CA GLU A 360 -3.66 -15.94 22.55
C GLU A 360 -4.96 -15.12 22.58
N PHE A 361 -5.86 -15.34 21.63
CA PHE A 361 -7.16 -14.68 21.61
C PHE A 361 -8.03 -15.08 22.83
N VAL A 362 -8.05 -16.33 23.21
CA VAL A 362 -8.74 -16.79 24.43
C VAL A 362 -8.09 -16.16 25.68
N GLU A 363 -6.74 -16.04 25.71
CA GLU A 363 -6.02 -15.39 26.82
C GLU A 363 -6.43 -13.94 27.00
N TRP A 364 -6.76 -13.21 25.96
CA TRP A 364 -7.24 -11.83 26.06
C TRP A 364 -8.51 -11.67 26.90
N TYR A 365 -9.43 -12.63 26.87
CA TYR A 365 -10.63 -12.60 27.72
C TYR A 365 -10.25 -12.72 29.20
N TYR A 366 -9.25 -13.54 29.53
CA TYR A 366 -8.76 -13.66 30.89
C TYR A 366 -8.06 -12.39 31.35
N ALA A 367 -7.27 -11.77 30.51
CA ALA A 367 -6.63 -10.49 30.78
C ALA A 367 -7.67 -9.37 31.04
N LEU A 368 -8.76 -9.32 30.25
CA LEU A 368 -9.84 -8.36 30.50
C LEU A 368 -10.56 -8.65 31.80
N ARG A 369 -10.83 -9.92 32.14
CA ARG A 369 -11.45 -10.28 33.42
C ARG A 369 -10.61 -9.83 34.62
N GLU A 370 -9.30 -10.06 34.57
CA GLU A 370 -8.36 -9.61 35.61
C GLU A 370 -8.39 -8.09 35.75
N ARG A 371 -8.40 -7.37 34.64
CA ARG A 371 -8.46 -5.91 34.63
C ARG A 371 -9.77 -5.33 35.17
N VAL A 372 -10.91 -5.95 34.85
CA VAL A 372 -12.24 -5.54 35.29
C VAL A 372 -12.46 -5.89 36.78
N GLY A 373 -11.86 -7.00 37.21
CA GLY A 373 -12.06 -7.51 38.59
C GLY A 373 -13.49 -8.01 38.85
N THR A 374 -13.89 -8.05 40.10
CA THR A 374 -15.21 -8.56 40.56
C THR A 374 -16.22 -7.46 40.85
N GLY A 375 -15.82 -6.19 40.70
CA GLY A 375 -16.66 -5.04 41.12
C GLY A 375 -17.82 -4.70 40.16
N ILE A 376 -17.88 -5.35 39.00
CA ILE A 376 -18.88 -5.10 37.97
C ILE A 376 -19.20 -6.38 37.21
N GLN A 377 -20.44 -6.51 36.76
CA GLN A 377 -20.85 -7.62 35.88
C GLN A 377 -20.22 -7.44 34.49
N LEU A 378 -19.39 -8.39 34.11
CA LEU A 378 -18.78 -8.48 32.75
C LEU A 378 -19.49 -9.57 31.96
N TYR A 379 -20.04 -9.19 30.80
CA TYR A 379 -20.58 -10.12 29.83
C TYR A 379 -19.58 -10.33 28.71
N ASN A 380 -19.16 -11.57 28.51
CA ASN A 380 -18.22 -11.91 27.43
C ASN A 380 -18.98 -12.49 26.25
N TYR A 381 -18.88 -11.86 25.12
CA TYR A 381 -19.45 -12.30 23.84
C TYR A 381 -18.37 -12.67 22.84
N ILE A 382 -18.65 -13.68 22.03
CA ILE A 382 -17.83 -14.05 20.89
C ILE A 382 -18.73 -14.12 19.65
N GLU A 383 -18.24 -13.57 18.54
CA GLU A 383 -18.94 -13.66 17.26
C GLU A 383 -19.01 -15.11 16.80
N ASN A 384 -20.22 -15.58 16.50
CA ASN A 384 -20.49 -16.92 16.01
C ASN A 384 -21.55 -16.84 14.90
N ASN A 385 -21.16 -16.36 13.71
CA ASN A 385 -22.02 -16.35 12.54
C ASN A 385 -22.06 -17.73 11.88
N THR A 386 -22.99 -17.96 10.95
CA THR A 386 -23.24 -19.24 10.28
C THR A 386 -22.01 -19.94 9.67
N LEU A 387 -20.97 -19.21 9.32
CA LEU A 387 -19.70 -19.74 8.80
C LEU A 387 -18.76 -20.20 9.93
N GLN A 388 -18.98 -19.73 11.15
CA GLN A 388 -18.13 -19.96 12.31
C GLN A 388 -18.74 -20.96 13.31
N ASP A 389 -19.98 -21.41 13.12
CA ASP A 389 -20.71 -22.27 14.05
C ASP A 389 -19.93 -23.55 14.44
N PRO A 390 -19.45 -24.36 13.49
CA PRO A 390 -18.62 -25.52 13.83
C PRO A 390 -17.29 -25.12 14.48
N PHE A 391 -16.75 -23.96 14.12
CA PHE A 391 -15.48 -23.48 14.63
C PHE A 391 -15.57 -23.03 16.09
N TYR A 392 -16.65 -22.36 16.47
CA TYR A 392 -16.89 -21.99 17.86
C TYR A 392 -17.00 -23.23 18.76
N GLU A 393 -17.84 -24.20 18.38
CA GLU A 393 -18.07 -25.40 19.19
C GLU A 393 -16.83 -26.31 19.26
N GLN A 394 -16.13 -26.50 18.15
CA GLN A 394 -15.02 -27.44 18.05
C GLN A 394 -13.70 -26.88 18.56
N VAL A 395 -13.51 -25.55 18.50
CA VAL A 395 -12.22 -24.91 18.83
C VAL A 395 -12.33 -24.09 20.12
N PHE A 396 -13.26 -23.13 20.18
CA PHE A 396 -13.26 -22.17 21.30
C PHE A 396 -13.85 -22.75 22.58
N ILE A 397 -14.94 -23.51 22.54
CA ILE A 397 -15.51 -24.13 23.74
C ILE A 397 -14.46 -25.01 24.45
N PRO A 398 -13.76 -25.95 23.80
CA PRO A 398 -12.71 -26.73 24.43
C PRO A 398 -11.56 -25.89 25.00
N MET A 399 -11.16 -24.83 24.29
CA MET A 399 -10.07 -23.94 24.74
C MET A 399 -10.45 -23.16 26.00
N PHE A 400 -11.67 -22.58 26.04
CA PHE A 400 -12.18 -21.91 27.23
C PHE A 400 -12.37 -22.88 28.39
N ALA A 401 -12.81 -24.12 28.17
CA ALA A 401 -12.91 -25.14 29.16
C ALA A 401 -11.57 -25.52 29.78
N ALA A 402 -10.56 -25.77 28.91
CA ALA A 402 -9.19 -26.10 29.35
C ALA A 402 -8.57 -24.96 30.18
N LYS A 403 -8.67 -23.70 29.72
CA LYS A 403 -8.16 -22.56 30.48
C LYS A 403 -8.98 -22.31 31.74
N GLY A 404 -10.30 -22.54 31.68
CA GLY A 404 -11.20 -22.40 32.84
C GLY A 404 -10.84 -23.34 34.00
N ALA A 405 -10.39 -24.54 33.71
CA ALA A 405 -9.92 -25.48 34.73
C ALA A 405 -8.69 -24.96 35.51
N VAL A 406 -7.86 -24.12 34.88
CA VAL A 406 -6.65 -23.55 35.50
C VAL A 406 -6.89 -22.18 36.12
N LYS A 407 -7.56 -21.28 35.35
CA LYS A 407 -7.70 -19.85 35.68
C LYS A 407 -9.10 -19.48 36.27
N GLY A 408 -9.99 -20.46 36.40
CA GLY A 408 -11.39 -20.27 36.75
C GLY A 408 -12.26 -19.99 35.52
N PHE A 409 -13.48 -20.53 35.54
CA PHE A 409 -14.39 -20.45 34.38
C PHE A 409 -14.89 -19.02 34.15
N ILE A 410 -15.01 -18.64 32.87
CA ILE A 410 -15.69 -17.44 32.41
C ILE A 410 -16.86 -17.85 31.50
N GLY A 411 -18.01 -17.22 31.68
CA GLY A 411 -19.15 -17.43 30.79
C GLY A 411 -18.89 -16.73 29.45
N ILE A 412 -18.96 -17.47 28.36
CA ILE A 412 -18.85 -16.95 26.98
C ILE A 412 -20.21 -17.13 26.32
N ILE A 413 -20.72 -16.08 25.72
CA ILE A 413 -22.01 -16.04 25.02
C ILE A 413 -21.77 -15.91 23.53
N PRO A 414 -22.19 -16.88 22.71
CA PRO A 414 -22.07 -16.73 21.27
C PRO A 414 -23.06 -15.70 20.72
N ASP A 415 -22.60 -14.80 19.88
CA ASP A 415 -23.43 -13.90 19.08
C ASP A 415 -23.79 -14.55 17.75
N THR A 416 -24.97 -15.14 17.66
CA THR A 416 -25.46 -15.90 16.48
C THR A 416 -26.36 -15.07 15.57
N ARG A 417 -26.46 -13.75 15.76
CA ARG A 417 -27.32 -12.90 14.95
C ARG A 417 -26.90 -12.89 13.49
N CYS A 418 -27.87 -12.86 12.57
CA CYS A 418 -27.62 -12.55 11.17
C CYS A 418 -27.28 -11.06 11.03
N LYS A 419 -26.06 -10.75 10.64
CA LYS A 419 -25.56 -9.38 10.52
C LYS A 419 -25.75 -8.83 9.10
N PRO A 420 -26.20 -7.58 8.92
CA PRO A 420 -26.14 -6.86 7.66
C PRO A 420 -24.69 -6.73 7.16
N PRO A 421 -24.47 -6.29 5.90
CA PRO A 421 -23.14 -6.07 5.37
C PRO A 421 -22.29 -5.19 6.31
N LYS A 422 -21.02 -5.57 6.48
CA LYS A 422 -20.10 -5.01 7.47
C LYS A 422 -20.01 -3.48 7.40
N PHE A 423 -19.86 -2.94 6.19
CA PHE A 423 -19.75 -1.49 5.98
C PHE A 423 -21.01 -0.76 6.45
N GLU A 424 -22.18 -1.21 6.00
CA GLU A 424 -23.47 -0.54 6.26
C GLU A 424 -23.81 -0.48 7.77
N ARG A 425 -23.52 -1.55 8.54
CA ARG A 425 -23.78 -1.56 9.97
C ARG A 425 -22.76 -0.72 10.76
N ILE A 426 -21.48 -0.69 10.36
CA ILE A 426 -20.48 0.17 11.00
C ILE A 426 -20.82 1.63 10.71
N GLU A 427 -21.08 2.01 9.44
CA GLU A 427 -21.48 3.36 9.06
C GLU A 427 -22.79 3.76 9.76
N GLY A 428 -23.82 2.93 9.67
CA GLY A 428 -25.14 3.26 10.23
C GLY A 428 -25.19 3.32 11.76
N ASN A 429 -24.45 2.45 12.46
CA ASN A 429 -24.53 2.34 13.92
C ASN A 429 -23.46 3.13 14.66
N LEU A 430 -22.23 3.23 14.11
CA LEU A 430 -21.11 3.87 14.83
C LEU A 430 -20.79 5.28 14.36
N GLU A 431 -20.90 5.61 13.06
CA GLU A 431 -20.62 6.97 12.58
C GLU A 431 -21.46 8.03 13.31
N PRO A 432 -22.79 7.88 13.46
CA PRO A 432 -23.58 8.88 14.18
C PRO A 432 -23.17 9.04 15.66
N LEU A 433 -22.75 7.95 16.32
CA LEU A 433 -22.26 7.99 17.69
C LEU A 433 -20.92 8.70 17.80
N ILE A 434 -20.01 8.45 16.86
CA ILE A 434 -18.69 9.09 16.81
C ILE A 434 -18.87 10.58 16.52
N ARG A 435 -19.61 10.95 15.49
CA ARG A 435 -19.87 12.35 15.10
C ARG A 435 -20.57 13.15 16.20
N GLN A 436 -21.41 12.53 17.02
CA GLN A 436 -22.07 13.15 18.17
C GLN A 436 -21.20 13.15 19.45
N GLY A 437 -19.96 12.61 19.40
CA GLY A 437 -19.12 12.46 20.59
C GLY A 437 -19.66 11.46 21.62
N ARG A 438 -20.48 10.52 21.17
CA ARG A 438 -21.13 9.50 22.03
C ARG A 438 -20.41 8.16 22.01
N LEU A 439 -19.49 7.92 21.13
CA LEU A 439 -18.51 6.82 21.18
C LEU A 439 -17.14 7.41 21.50
N VAL A 440 -16.58 7.03 22.65
CA VAL A 440 -15.37 7.64 23.22
C VAL A 440 -14.33 6.55 23.44
N LEU A 441 -13.14 6.73 22.92
CA LEU A 441 -11.95 5.91 23.23
C LEU A 441 -11.29 6.43 24.50
N ASN A 442 -10.79 5.54 25.35
CA ASN A 442 -10.16 5.89 26.62
C ASN A 442 -8.85 6.64 26.43
N ALA A 443 -8.80 7.91 26.79
CA ALA A 443 -7.62 8.76 26.67
C ALA A 443 -6.42 8.24 27.48
N ALA A 444 -6.64 7.55 28.60
CA ALA A 444 -5.59 6.92 29.40
C ALA A 444 -4.87 5.77 28.63
N GLU A 445 -5.53 5.20 27.64
CA GLU A 445 -5.01 4.13 26.78
C GLU A 445 -4.48 4.63 25.43
N ARG A 446 -4.25 5.92 25.26
CA ARG A 446 -3.78 6.51 23.98
C ARG A 446 -2.42 5.97 23.52
N GLY A 447 -1.63 5.42 24.46
CA GLY A 447 -0.37 4.71 24.18
C GLY A 447 -0.54 3.26 23.73
N ASN A 448 -1.73 2.67 23.91
CA ASN A 448 -1.99 1.28 23.58
C ASN A 448 -1.99 1.05 22.05
N PRO A 449 -1.13 0.18 21.51
CA PRO A 449 -1.01 -0.04 20.07
C PRO A 449 -2.28 -0.61 19.44
N HIS A 450 -3.08 -1.34 20.20
CA HIS A 450 -4.33 -1.93 19.72
C HIS A 450 -5.44 -0.87 19.55
N LEU A 451 -5.52 0.10 20.47
CA LEU A 451 -6.47 1.20 20.35
C LEU A 451 -6.06 2.20 19.26
N LYS A 452 -4.76 2.42 19.07
CA LYS A 452 -4.27 3.19 17.91
C LYS A 452 -4.65 2.54 16.59
N ARG A 453 -4.51 1.23 16.50
CA ARG A 453 -4.92 0.46 15.31
C ARG A 453 -6.43 0.51 15.09
N LEU A 454 -7.21 0.49 16.17
CA LEU A 454 -8.67 0.70 16.11
C LEU A 454 -9.01 2.09 15.53
N GLU A 455 -8.37 3.15 16.03
CA GLU A 455 -8.53 4.51 15.50
C GLU A 455 -8.17 4.57 14.00
N GLU A 456 -7.04 4.00 13.60
CA GLU A 456 -6.63 3.92 12.19
C GLU A 456 -7.69 3.21 11.34
N GLN A 457 -8.24 2.08 11.81
CA GLN A 457 -9.28 1.35 11.08
C GLN A 457 -10.58 2.15 10.96
N PHE A 458 -10.93 2.94 11.96
CA PHE A 458 -12.08 3.87 11.88
C PHE A 458 -11.84 4.95 10.82
N LEU A 459 -10.67 5.60 10.85
CA LEU A 459 -10.33 6.68 9.92
C LEU A 459 -10.16 6.20 8.46
N LEU A 460 -9.75 4.95 8.28
CA LEU A 460 -9.57 4.32 6.96
C LEU A 460 -10.82 3.61 6.44
N LEU A 461 -11.94 3.66 7.19
CA LEU A 461 -13.20 3.06 6.76
C LEU A 461 -13.69 3.72 5.46
N ASN A 462 -13.93 2.90 4.44
CA ASN A 462 -14.46 3.35 3.15
C ASN A 462 -15.45 2.35 2.59
N ARG A 463 -16.34 2.80 1.70
CA ARG A 463 -17.41 1.97 1.13
C ARG A 463 -16.91 0.75 0.38
N ALA A 464 -15.75 0.81 -0.24
CA ALA A 464 -15.14 -0.31 -0.96
C ALA A 464 -14.46 -1.35 -0.05
N MET A 465 -14.44 -1.11 1.29
CA MET A 465 -13.80 -1.97 2.30
C MET A 465 -12.37 -2.40 1.94
N LYS A 466 -11.61 -1.47 1.38
CA LYS A 466 -10.23 -1.72 0.93
C LYS A 466 -9.21 -1.82 2.08
N SER A 467 -9.61 -1.43 3.28
CA SER A 467 -8.82 -1.51 4.51
C SER A 467 -9.46 -2.48 5.49
N PRO A 468 -8.68 -3.09 6.40
CA PRO A 468 -9.23 -3.88 7.50
C PRO A 468 -10.19 -3.04 8.35
N ALA A 469 -11.28 -3.62 8.77
CA ALA A 469 -12.29 -2.99 9.64
C ALA A 469 -12.75 -3.93 10.77
N ASP A 470 -11.90 -4.87 11.16
CA ASP A 470 -12.23 -5.90 12.17
C ASP A 470 -12.38 -5.28 13.56
N GLY A 471 -11.60 -4.24 13.87
CA GLY A 471 -11.77 -3.45 15.10
C GLY A 471 -13.09 -2.70 15.16
N PRO A 472 -13.44 -1.86 14.18
CA PRO A 472 -14.76 -1.22 14.08
C PRO A 472 -15.93 -2.20 14.15
N ASP A 473 -15.81 -3.35 13.49
CA ASP A 473 -16.81 -4.41 13.49
C ASP A 473 -17.04 -5.00 14.89
N CYS A 474 -15.95 -5.29 15.57
CA CYS A 474 -15.99 -5.79 16.95
C CYS A 474 -16.62 -4.77 17.90
N VAL A 475 -16.29 -3.48 17.78
CA VAL A 475 -16.91 -2.40 18.59
C VAL A 475 -18.39 -2.25 18.25
N GLU A 476 -18.80 -2.37 16.98
CA GLU A 476 -20.21 -2.38 16.57
C GLU A 476 -20.96 -3.50 17.27
N GLY A 477 -20.40 -4.71 17.27
CA GLY A 477 -20.98 -5.84 17.99
C GLY A 477 -21.21 -5.56 19.48
N ALA A 478 -20.20 -4.98 20.15
CA ALA A 478 -20.31 -4.60 21.57
C ALA A 478 -21.40 -3.54 21.81
N VAL A 479 -21.45 -2.50 20.99
CA VAL A 479 -22.45 -1.42 21.07
C VAL A 479 -23.86 -1.97 20.86
N TRP A 480 -24.04 -2.86 19.88
CA TRP A 480 -25.34 -3.49 19.65
C TRP A 480 -25.81 -4.31 20.86
N ILE A 481 -24.94 -5.17 21.42
CA ILE A 481 -25.24 -5.97 22.60
C ILE A 481 -25.60 -5.07 23.79
N LEU A 482 -24.84 -3.99 24.02
CA LEU A 482 -25.14 -3.02 25.08
C LEU A 482 -26.52 -2.42 24.91
N ASN A 483 -26.90 -1.99 23.70
CA ASN A 483 -28.22 -1.42 23.42
C ASN A 483 -29.34 -2.42 23.69
N GLN A 484 -29.19 -3.69 23.28
CA GLN A 484 -30.19 -4.73 23.54
C GLN A 484 -30.38 -4.96 25.04
N ARG A 485 -29.29 -5.09 25.82
CA ARG A 485 -29.35 -5.31 27.26
C ARG A 485 -29.91 -4.11 27.99
N ILE A 486 -29.58 -2.89 27.59
CA ILE A 486 -30.15 -1.67 28.18
C ILE A 486 -31.65 -1.60 27.92
N SER A 487 -32.11 -1.90 26.71
CA SER A 487 -33.51 -1.90 26.33
C SER A 487 -34.31 -2.96 27.11
N THR A 488 -33.77 -4.16 27.30
CA THR A 488 -34.41 -5.21 28.13
C THR A 488 -34.55 -4.77 29.58
N LEU A 489 -33.52 -4.21 30.17
CA LEU A 489 -33.55 -3.72 31.55
C LEU A 489 -34.51 -2.53 31.74
N ALA A 490 -34.66 -1.68 30.72
CA ALA A 490 -35.64 -0.60 30.74
C ALA A 490 -37.07 -1.14 30.62
N ALA A 491 -37.30 -2.16 29.81
CA ALA A 491 -38.59 -2.84 29.70
C ALA A 491 -39.01 -3.53 31.03
N ASP A 492 -38.06 -4.22 31.70
CA ASP A 492 -38.28 -4.84 32.99
C ASP A 492 -38.61 -3.80 34.11
N ALA A 493 -37.98 -2.62 34.03
CA ALA A 493 -38.27 -1.50 34.94
C ALA A 493 -39.63 -0.82 34.67
N LEU A 494 -40.17 -0.97 33.46
CA LEU A 494 -41.45 -0.49 33.01
C LEU A 494 -42.59 -1.50 33.22
N THR A 495 -42.40 -2.57 34.00
CA THR A 495 -43.48 -3.46 34.40
C THR A 495 -44.46 -2.65 35.23
N ILE A 496 -45.41 -2.03 34.57
CA ILE A 496 -46.52 -1.28 35.09
C ILE A 496 -47.33 -2.27 35.95
N GLY A 497 -47.42 -1.98 37.24
CA GLY A 497 -48.24 -2.78 38.13
C GLY A 497 -49.63 -2.96 37.56
N SER A 498 -50.04 -4.19 37.33
CA SER A 498 -51.41 -4.51 36.98
C SER A 498 -52.31 -3.96 38.09
N ARG A 499 -53.21 -3.02 37.74
CA ARG A 499 -54.31 -2.59 38.68
C ARG A 499 -55.05 -3.84 39.15
N PRO A 500 -55.23 -4.04 40.47
CA PRO A 500 -56.03 -5.14 40.96
C PRO A 500 -57.46 -4.98 40.43
N ARG A 501 -57.96 -5.98 39.73
CA ARG A 501 -59.38 -6.03 39.31
C ARG A 501 -60.21 -5.89 40.47
N ASN A 502 -61.00 -4.81 40.53
CA ASN A 502 -61.99 -4.59 41.56
C ASN A 502 -63.14 -5.58 41.38
N THR A 503 -63.17 -6.65 42.19
CA THR A 503 -64.19 -7.70 42.18
C THR A 503 -65.31 -7.36 43.19
N LYS A 504 -65.78 -6.15 43.27
CA LYS A 504 -67.04 -5.88 43.93
C LYS A 504 -68.14 -5.89 42.87
N ARG A 505 -68.84 -7.01 42.80
CA ARG A 505 -70.16 -7.09 42.22
C ARG A 505 -71.13 -6.52 43.26
N TYR A 506 -71.98 -5.59 42.86
CA TYR A 506 -73.30 -5.37 43.40
C TYR A 506 -74.29 -6.26 42.69
#